data_5daffc2461b6a330929f1eb2a1cb9d5a
#
_entry.id   5daffc2461b6a330929f1eb2a1cb9d5a
#
_cell.length_a   1.000
_cell.length_b   1.000
_cell.length_c   1.000
_cell.angle_alpha   90.00
_cell.angle_beta   90.00
_cell.angle_gamma   90.00
#
_symmetry.space_group_name_H-M   'P 1'
#
loop_
_entity.id
_entity.type
_entity.pdbx_description
1 polymer ?
#
loop_
_entity_poly.entity_id
_entity_poly.type
_entity_poly.pdbx_seq_one_letter_code
_entity_poly.pdbx_strand_id
1 'polypeptide(L)'
;MTILKRELLSQKFTILIWGLAIGLMVAACIFIYPEMTSQMDQLNDMMSSMGNFSKAFGMDNLDFGTLTGYYAVECGNMLGIGGAFFAAIIGVSALMKEERDRTAEFLLTHPVSRTKVITEKLISVFASIIIMNAMVLVCSVVPLCIIKGKVEWGTVLLFHLAYLILQFEIAGICFGISAFISKFGIGIGIGIAAVFYFMNIISNLSSDAKALKYITPFGYTAGSTIANTQTIEGKYVLPGMCLLTVGVIVAYVKYTKKDIRA
;
A
#
# COMPACT_ATOMS: atom_id res chain seq x y z
N MET A 1 2.67 -6.39 25.18
CA MET A 1 1.97 -5.12 24.89
C MET A 1 2.81 -3.86 25.06
N THR A 2 3.88 -3.88 25.81
CA THR A 2 4.76 -2.71 25.99
C THR A 2 5.54 -2.36 24.72
N ILE A 3 6.05 -3.35 23.99
CA ILE A 3 6.81 -3.14 22.73
C ILE A 3 5.89 -2.62 21.65
N LEU A 4 4.72 -3.23 21.43
CA LEU A 4 3.72 -2.77 20.48
C LEU A 4 3.35 -1.29 20.69
N LYS A 5 3.02 -0.91 21.93
CA LYS A 5 2.67 0.49 22.26
C LYS A 5 3.83 1.44 21.97
N ARG A 6 5.06 1.06 22.32
CA ARG A 6 6.27 1.84 22.06
C ARG A 6 6.51 2.01 20.57
N GLU A 7 6.36 0.95 19.78
CA GLU A 7 6.53 0.98 18.34
C GLU A 7 5.51 1.92 17.67
N LEU A 8 4.21 1.80 18.02
CA LEU A 8 3.18 2.67 17.49
C LEU A 8 3.41 4.15 17.86
N LEU A 9 3.80 4.42 19.12
CA LEU A 9 4.12 5.79 19.56
C LEU A 9 5.35 6.34 18.84
N SER A 10 6.36 5.51 18.60
CA SER A 10 7.56 5.90 17.84
C SER A 10 7.24 6.24 16.37
N GLN A 11 6.26 5.57 15.77
CA GLN A 11 5.86 5.74 14.38
C GLN A 11 4.72 6.74 14.18
N LYS A 12 4.15 7.30 15.26
CA LYS A 12 2.95 8.14 15.21
C LYS A 12 3.03 9.30 14.22
N PHE A 13 4.17 9.99 14.15
CA PHE A 13 4.36 11.10 13.21
C PHE A 13 4.47 10.60 11.76
N THR A 14 5.12 9.48 11.53
CA THR A 14 5.18 8.87 10.20
C THR A 14 3.78 8.47 9.73
N ILE A 15 2.99 7.80 10.58
CA ILE A 15 1.60 7.42 10.29
C ILE A 15 0.77 8.66 9.99
N LEU A 16 0.88 9.71 10.81
CA LEU A 16 0.11 10.94 10.68
C LEU A 16 0.47 11.71 9.40
N ILE A 17 1.77 11.86 9.11
CA ILE A 17 2.23 12.57 7.91
C ILE A 17 1.76 11.85 6.64
N TRP A 18 1.97 10.52 6.54
CA TRP A 18 1.56 9.75 5.38
C TRP A 18 0.03 9.69 5.25
N GLY A 19 -0.69 9.45 6.34
CA GLY A 19 -2.16 9.39 6.34
C GLY A 19 -2.80 10.73 5.94
N LEU A 20 -2.29 11.84 6.47
CA LEU A 20 -2.77 13.17 6.09
C LEU A 20 -2.33 13.55 4.67
N ALA A 21 -1.10 13.29 4.28
CA ALA A 21 -0.63 13.63 2.93
C ALA A 21 -1.46 12.91 1.86
N ILE A 22 -1.60 11.59 1.96
CA ILE A 22 -2.41 10.81 1.01
C ILE A 22 -3.89 11.20 1.12
N GLY A 23 -4.44 11.26 2.34
CA GLY A 23 -5.85 11.54 2.55
C GLY A 23 -6.28 12.92 2.08
N LEU A 24 -5.48 13.96 2.34
CA LEU A 24 -5.78 15.32 1.88
C LEU A 24 -5.61 15.47 0.36
N MET A 25 -4.63 14.76 -0.24
CA MET A 25 -4.51 14.74 -1.70
C MET A 25 -5.75 14.11 -2.36
N VAL A 26 -6.19 12.95 -1.87
CA VAL A 26 -7.42 12.29 -2.36
C VAL A 26 -8.63 13.21 -2.15
N ALA A 27 -8.76 13.81 -0.96
CA ALA A 27 -9.86 14.73 -0.67
C ALA A 27 -9.86 15.95 -1.60
N ALA A 28 -8.69 16.55 -1.85
CA ALA A 28 -8.56 17.69 -2.75
C ALA A 28 -8.99 17.35 -4.18
N CYS A 29 -8.57 16.19 -4.70
CA CYS A 29 -9.00 15.73 -6.02
C CYS A 29 -10.52 15.53 -6.07
N ILE A 30 -11.13 14.93 -5.04
CA ILE A 30 -12.58 14.76 -5.02
C ILE A 30 -13.30 16.12 -5.02
N PHE A 31 -12.81 17.12 -4.29
CA PHE A 31 -13.40 18.47 -4.29
C PHE A 31 -13.29 19.20 -5.65
N ILE A 32 -12.29 18.87 -6.47
CA ILE A 32 -12.12 19.42 -7.83
C ILE A 32 -13.08 18.77 -8.83
N TYR A 33 -13.58 17.56 -8.55
CA TYR A 33 -14.44 16.79 -9.45
C TYR A 33 -15.61 17.58 -10.05
N PRO A 34 -16.43 18.38 -9.30
CA PRO A 34 -17.56 19.12 -9.87
C PRO A 34 -17.15 20.14 -10.94
N GLU A 35 -15.98 20.75 -10.82
CA GLU A 35 -15.47 21.70 -11.82
C GLU A 35 -15.00 20.99 -13.10
N MET A 36 -14.49 19.78 -12.96
CA MET A 36 -14.03 18.95 -14.08
C MET A 36 -15.20 18.32 -14.85
N THR A 37 -16.39 18.19 -14.26
CA THR A 37 -17.54 17.56 -14.93
C THR A 37 -17.95 18.28 -16.22
N SER A 38 -17.75 19.59 -16.32
CA SER A 38 -18.01 20.37 -17.55
C SER A 38 -17.03 20.05 -18.70
N GLN A 39 -15.93 19.38 -18.43
CA GLN A 39 -14.87 19.04 -19.40
C GLN A 39 -14.70 17.51 -19.56
N MET A 40 -15.61 16.71 -18.97
CA MET A 40 -15.45 15.25 -18.93
C MET A 40 -15.43 14.59 -20.30
N ASP A 41 -16.25 15.06 -21.26
CA ASP A 41 -16.21 14.51 -22.62
C ASP A 41 -14.84 14.72 -23.25
N GLN A 42 -14.24 15.89 -23.08
CA GLN A 42 -12.89 16.18 -23.58
C GLN A 42 -11.83 15.34 -22.87
N LEU A 43 -11.98 15.10 -21.55
CA LEU A 43 -11.09 14.24 -20.78
C LEU A 43 -11.19 12.78 -21.21
N ASN A 44 -12.40 12.27 -21.43
CA ASN A 44 -12.63 10.91 -21.93
C ASN A 44 -12.02 10.72 -23.33
N ASP A 45 -12.19 11.70 -24.23
CA ASP A 45 -11.60 11.70 -25.55
C ASP A 45 -10.06 11.75 -25.48
N MET A 46 -9.51 12.59 -24.62
CA MET A 46 -8.07 12.68 -24.40
C MET A 46 -7.51 11.36 -23.84
N MET A 47 -8.14 10.78 -22.82
CA MET A 47 -7.70 9.50 -22.23
C MET A 47 -7.82 8.34 -23.22
N SER A 48 -8.85 8.31 -24.06
CA SER A 48 -8.99 7.31 -25.12
C SER A 48 -7.91 7.48 -26.21
N SER A 49 -7.53 8.71 -26.53
CA SER A 49 -6.45 9.00 -27.48
C SER A 49 -5.07 8.63 -26.96
N MET A 50 -4.87 8.66 -25.64
CA MET A 50 -3.63 8.26 -24.96
C MET A 50 -3.44 6.74 -24.84
N GLY A 51 -4.36 5.94 -25.31
CA GLY A 51 -4.38 4.47 -25.47
C GLY A 51 -3.45 3.67 -24.55
N ASN A 52 -2.18 3.56 -24.92
CA ASN A 52 -1.19 2.79 -24.15
C ASN A 52 -0.90 3.40 -22.76
N PHE A 53 -1.00 4.72 -22.62
CA PHE A 53 -0.79 5.37 -21.31
C PHE A 53 -1.93 5.00 -20.35
N SER A 54 -3.18 5.18 -20.75
CA SER A 54 -4.35 4.82 -19.93
C SER A 54 -4.31 3.34 -19.53
N LYS A 55 -3.93 2.46 -20.48
CA LYS A 55 -3.77 1.04 -20.22
C LYS A 55 -2.64 0.73 -19.22
N ALA A 56 -1.50 1.41 -19.32
CA ALA A 56 -0.37 1.23 -18.41
C ALA A 56 -0.77 1.38 -16.94
N PHE A 57 -1.63 2.36 -16.66
CA PHE A 57 -2.08 2.70 -15.31
C PHE A 57 -3.39 2.01 -14.89
N GLY A 58 -3.93 1.08 -15.73
CA GLY A 58 -5.18 0.38 -15.44
C GLY A 58 -6.40 1.30 -15.45
N MET A 59 -6.36 2.37 -16.25
CA MET A 59 -7.42 3.36 -16.43
C MET A 59 -8.24 3.11 -17.70
N ASP A 60 -7.86 2.10 -18.49
CA ASP A 60 -8.59 1.70 -19.69
C ASP A 60 -10.01 1.26 -19.32
N ASN A 61 -11.00 1.70 -20.11
CA ASN A 61 -12.42 1.43 -19.88
C ASN A 61 -13.01 1.99 -18.56
N LEU A 62 -12.39 3.01 -17.95
CA LEU A 62 -12.98 3.78 -16.88
C LEU A 62 -13.80 4.95 -17.45
N ASP A 63 -15.01 5.12 -16.93
CA ASP A 63 -15.80 6.32 -17.19
C ASP A 63 -15.46 7.40 -16.15
N PHE A 64 -14.63 8.35 -16.58
CA PHE A 64 -14.26 9.50 -15.74
C PHE A 64 -15.44 10.45 -15.49
N GLY A 65 -16.53 10.34 -16.27
CA GLY A 65 -17.77 11.10 -16.06
C GLY A 65 -18.52 10.69 -14.81
N THR A 66 -18.22 9.52 -14.23
CA THR A 66 -18.79 9.09 -12.96
C THR A 66 -17.87 9.43 -11.80
N LEU A 67 -18.45 9.86 -10.66
CA LEU A 67 -17.69 10.15 -9.44
C LEU A 67 -16.90 8.92 -8.97
N THR A 68 -17.46 7.73 -9.12
CA THR A 68 -16.80 6.47 -8.74
C THR A 68 -15.62 6.15 -9.66
N GLY A 69 -15.74 6.35 -10.97
CA GLY A 69 -14.64 6.15 -11.93
C GLY A 69 -13.50 7.14 -11.72
N TYR A 70 -13.83 8.42 -11.51
CA TYR A 70 -12.83 9.44 -11.16
C TYR A 70 -12.12 9.10 -9.83
N TYR A 71 -12.88 8.71 -8.80
CA TYR A 71 -12.33 8.27 -7.51
C TYR A 71 -11.39 7.06 -7.67
N ALA A 72 -11.73 6.11 -8.54
CA ALA A 72 -10.91 4.92 -8.79
C ALA A 72 -9.50 5.29 -9.27
N VAL A 73 -9.39 6.28 -10.15
CA VAL A 73 -8.11 6.76 -10.69
C VAL A 73 -7.30 7.47 -9.61
N GLU A 74 -7.91 8.44 -8.93
CA GLU A 74 -7.21 9.27 -7.95
C GLU A 74 -6.81 8.48 -6.71
N CYS A 75 -7.74 7.69 -6.16
CA CYS A 75 -7.44 6.79 -5.04
C CYS A 75 -6.39 5.73 -5.45
N GLY A 76 -6.52 5.18 -6.68
CA GLY A 76 -5.60 4.20 -7.22
C GLY A 76 -4.17 4.71 -7.29
N ASN A 77 -3.98 5.91 -7.80
CA ASN A 77 -2.65 6.50 -7.90
C ASN A 77 -2.09 6.89 -6.52
N MET A 78 -2.86 7.56 -5.69
CA MET A 78 -2.36 8.12 -4.43
C MET A 78 -2.22 7.05 -3.34
N LEU A 79 -3.28 6.28 -3.08
CA LEU A 79 -3.26 5.23 -2.06
C LEU A 79 -2.48 4.01 -2.53
N GLY A 80 -2.51 3.69 -3.83
CA GLY A 80 -1.77 2.59 -4.41
C GLY A 80 -0.26 2.80 -4.27
N ILE A 81 0.28 3.87 -4.84
CA ILE A 81 1.73 4.14 -4.82
C ILE A 81 2.17 4.65 -3.45
N GLY A 82 1.49 5.67 -2.92
CA GLY A 82 1.83 6.28 -1.63
C GLY A 82 1.70 5.29 -0.48
N GLY A 83 0.60 4.52 -0.44
CA GLY A 83 0.39 3.48 0.56
C GLY A 83 1.39 2.32 0.45
N ALA A 84 1.78 1.93 -0.76
CA ALA A 84 2.83 0.93 -1.00
C ALA A 84 4.19 1.39 -0.46
N PHE A 85 4.58 2.64 -0.70
CA PHE A 85 5.81 3.20 -0.16
C PHE A 85 5.79 3.28 1.37
N PHE A 86 4.67 3.74 1.95
CA PHE A 86 4.50 3.72 3.40
C PHE A 86 4.65 2.32 3.97
N ALA A 87 3.96 1.32 3.41
CA ALA A 87 4.02 -0.07 3.84
C ALA A 87 5.44 -0.64 3.74
N ALA A 88 6.15 -0.34 2.66
CA ALA A 88 7.53 -0.75 2.45
C ALA A 88 8.48 -0.13 3.49
N ILE A 89 8.34 1.17 3.76
CA ILE A 89 9.17 1.88 4.76
C ILE A 89 8.96 1.31 6.16
N ILE A 90 7.70 1.14 6.57
CA ILE A 90 7.37 0.60 7.90
C ILE A 90 7.84 -0.86 8.02
N GLY A 91 7.59 -1.69 6.99
CA GLY A 91 7.99 -3.09 6.97
C GLY A 91 9.50 -3.28 7.06
N VAL A 92 10.25 -2.57 6.20
CA VAL A 92 11.71 -2.71 6.15
C VAL A 92 12.41 -2.13 7.38
N SER A 93 11.81 -1.13 8.03
CA SER A 93 12.38 -0.51 9.22
C SER A 93 12.14 -1.31 10.50
N ALA A 94 11.20 -2.26 10.49
CA ALA A 94 10.69 -2.88 11.71
C ALA A 94 11.74 -3.63 12.54
N LEU A 95 12.59 -4.45 11.91
CA LEU A 95 13.61 -5.25 12.59
C LEU A 95 15.01 -4.64 12.54
N MET A 96 15.26 -3.77 11.56
CA MET A 96 16.54 -3.13 11.36
C MET A 96 16.78 -1.96 12.34
N LYS A 97 15.70 -1.35 12.85
CA LYS A 97 15.73 -0.10 13.62
C LYS A 97 16.66 -0.16 14.83
N GLU A 98 16.57 -1.23 15.63
CA GLU A 98 17.38 -1.35 16.86
C GLU A 98 18.88 -1.48 16.55
N GLU A 99 19.25 -2.18 15.49
CA GLU A 99 20.65 -2.28 15.09
C GLU A 99 21.16 -0.94 14.53
N ARG A 100 20.33 -0.25 13.74
CA ARG A 100 20.66 1.07 13.21
C ARG A 100 20.86 2.09 14.32
N ASP A 101 19.97 2.10 15.30
CA ASP A 101 19.93 3.07 16.39
C ASP A 101 20.80 2.63 17.60
N ARG A 102 21.50 1.48 17.50
CA ARG A 102 22.35 0.87 18.54
C ARG A 102 21.62 0.65 19.87
N THR A 103 20.36 0.30 19.79
CA THR A 103 19.50 0.04 20.97
C THR A 103 19.19 -1.45 21.15
N ALA A 104 19.77 -2.31 20.32
CA ALA A 104 19.50 -3.73 20.30
C ALA A 104 19.90 -4.43 21.64
N GLU A 105 21.05 -4.07 22.22
CA GLU A 105 21.48 -4.61 23.52
C GLU A 105 20.48 -4.25 24.61
N PHE A 106 20.05 -2.99 24.68
CA PHE A 106 19.08 -2.53 25.68
C PHE A 106 17.75 -3.30 25.58
N LEU A 107 17.29 -3.59 24.36
CA LEU A 107 16.07 -4.37 24.17
C LEU A 107 16.23 -5.82 24.67
N LEU A 108 17.41 -6.42 24.49
CA LEU A 108 17.68 -7.81 24.84
C LEU A 108 18.06 -8.02 26.30
N THR A 109 18.42 -6.96 27.05
CA THR A 109 18.62 -7.05 28.51
C THR A 109 17.31 -7.24 29.27
N HIS A 110 16.17 -6.93 28.65
CA HIS A 110 14.87 -7.20 29.24
C HIS A 110 14.52 -8.70 29.14
N PRO A 111 13.79 -9.27 30.09
CA PRO A 111 13.40 -10.69 30.07
C PRO A 111 12.26 -10.94 29.08
N VAL A 112 12.54 -10.71 27.79
CA VAL A 112 11.56 -10.86 26.71
C VAL A 112 12.11 -11.80 25.65
N SER A 113 11.33 -12.81 25.26
CA SER A 113 11.75 -13.72 24.19
C SER A 113 11.85 -13.01 22.83
N ARG A 114 12.81 -13.40 21.98
CA ARG A 114 12.96 -12.86 20.62
C ARG A 114 11.69 -13.05 19.78
N THR A 115 11.01 -14.18 19.96
CA THR A 115 9.72 -14.46 19.32
C THR A 115 8.66 -13.42 19.68
N LYS A 116 8.58 -13.04 20.97
CA LYS A 116 7.64 -12.00 21.41
C LYS A 116 7.98 -10.64 20.79
N VAL A 117 9.26 -10.29 20.74
CA VAL A 117 9.72 -9.03 20.13
C VAL A 117 9.28 -8.96 18.66
N ILE A 118 9.59 -10.00 17.87
CA ILE A 118 9.26 -9.99 16.43
C ILE A 118 7.74 -10.01 16.19
N THR A 119 6.98 -10.72 17.02
CA THR A 119 5.52 -10.76 16.92
C THR A 119 4.91 -9.38 17.21
N GLU A 120 5.32 -8.71 18.30
CA GLU A 120 4.79 -7.38 18.63
C GLU A 120 5.18 -6.33 17.57
N LYS A 121 6.36 -6.45 16.95
CA LYS A 121 6.78 -5.62 15.83
C LYS A 121 5.97 -5.87 14.57
N LEU A 122 5.69 -7.12 14.20
CA LEU A 122 4.83 -7.45 13.06
C LEU A 122 3.42 -6.91 13.25
N ILE A 123 2.85 -7.07 14.44
CA ILE A 123 1.55 -6.51 14.79
C ILE A 123 1.57 -4.98 14.69
N SER A 124 2.66 -4.32 15.12
CA SER A 124 2.78 -2.86 15.00
C SER A 124 2.82 -2.39 13.55
N VAL A 125 3.48 -3.13 12.66
CA VAL A 125 3.51 -2.83 11.22
C VAL A 125 2.09 -2.87 10.64
N PHE A 126 1.35 -3.95 10.85
CA PHE A 126 -0.01 -4.07 10.34
C PHE A 126 -0.96 -3.06 10.98
N ALA A 127 -0.85 -2.82 12.29
CA ALA A 127 -1.66 -1.81 12.96
C ALA A 127 -1.39 -0.40 12.41
N SER A 128 -0.13 -0.05 12.13
CA SER A 128 0.25 1.23 11.51
C SER A 128 -0.39 1.42 10.13
N ILE A 129 -0.41 0.37 9.31
CA ILE A 129 -1.05 0.36 7.99
C ILE A 129 -2.57 0.54 8.13
N ILE A 130 -3.21 -0.17 9.05
CA ILE A 130 -4.66 -0.03 9.30
C ILE A 130 -5.01 1.40 9.73
N ILE A 131 -4.24 1.97 10.67
CA ILE A 131 -4.48 3.34 11.16
C ILE A 131 -4.33 4.35 10.01
N MET A 132 -3.29 4.23 9.20
CA MET A 132 -3.08 5.11 8.05
C MET A 132 -4.22 5.00 7.04
N ASN A 133 -4.65 3.78 6.69
CA ASN A 133 -5.79 3.57 5.78
C ASN A 133 -7.11 4.09 6.35
N ALA A 134 -7.35 3.95 7.65
CA ALA A 134 -8.53 4.51 8.30
C ALA A 134 -8.56 6.04 8.19
N MET A 135 -7.40 6.70 8.35
CA MET A 135 -7.29 8.16 8.15
C MET A 135 -7.60 8.54 6.70
N VAL A 136 -7.03 7.83 5.71
CA VAL A 136 -7.29 8.09 4.29
C VAL A 136 -8.77 7.86 3.96
N LEU A 137 -9.37 6.79 4.48
CA LEU A 137 -10.80 6.51 4.30
C LEU A 137 -11.67 7.65 4.83
N VAL A 138 -11.40 8.14 6.04
CA VAL A 138 -12.14 9.29 6.61
C VAL A 138 -12.00 10.52 5.73
N CYS A 139 -10.77 10.84 5.29
CA CYS A 139 -10.52 11.97 4.39
C CYS A 139 -11.22 11.80 3.03
N SER A 140 -11.43 10.58 2.56
CA SER A 140 -12.13 10.29 1.30
C SER A 140 -13.65 10.37 1.45
N VAL A 141 -14.19 9.83 2.54
CA VAL A 141 -15.65 9.77 2.79
C VAL A 141 -16.23 11.18 2.98
N VAL A 142 -15.53 12.07 3.67
CA VAL A 142 -16.04 13.44 3.94
C VAL A 142 -16.38 14.18 2.64
N PRO A 143 -15.47 14.37 1.67
CA PRO A 143 -15.81 15.05 0.43
C PRO A 143 -16.83 14.29 -0.43
N LEU A 144 -16.79 12.94 -0.44
CA LEU A 144 -17.77 12.13 -1.17
C LEU A 144 -19.20 12.32 -0.64
N CYS A 145 -19.38 12.59 0.67
CA CYS A 145 -20.68 12.91 1.25
C CYS A 145 -21.14 14.35 0.95
N ILE A 146 -20.21 15.27 0.75
CA ILE A 146 -20.51 16.70 0.50
C ILE A 146 -20.90 16.92 -0.96
N ILE A 147 -20.23 16.22 -1.88
CA ILE A 147 -20.47 16.37 -3.32
C ILE A 147 -21.76 15.66 -3.71
N LYS A 148 -22.63 16.40 -4.42
CA LYS A 148 -23.88 15.85 -4.94
C LYS A 148 -23.61 14.95 -6.15
N GLY A 149 -23.37 13.66 -5.90
CA GLY A 149 -23.15 12.64 -6.93
C GLY A 149 -23.61 11.27 -6.45
N LYS A 150 -23.82 10.32 -7.40
CA LYS A 150 -24.07 8.94 -7.02
C LYS A 150 -22.75 8.30 -6.64
N VAL A 151 -22.60 7.92 -5.37
CA VAL A 151 -21.43 7.21 -4.84
C VAL A 151 -21.77 5.74 -4.70
N GLU A 152 -21.01 4.89 -5.33
CA GLU A 152 -21.09 3.44 -5.15
C GLU A 152 -20.22 3.02 -3.97
N TRP A 153 -20.76 3.11 -2.76
CA TRP A 153 -20.03 2.84 -1.52
C TRP A 153 -19.38 1.45 -1.48
N GLY A 154 -20.03 0.45 -2.09
CA GLY A 154 -19.46 -0.89 -2.20
C GLY A 154 -18.13 -0.87 -2.96
N THR A 155 -18.09 -0.18 -4.09
CA THR A 155 -16.89 -0.02 -4.93
C THR A 155 -15.81 0.78 -4.22
N VAL A 156 -16.16 1.88 -3.53
CA VAL A 156 -15.22 2.67 -2.71
C VAL A 156 -14.56 1.80 -1.63
N LEU A 157 -15.34 1.02 -0.89
CA LEU A 157 -14.81 0.13 0.15
C LEU A 157 -13.94 -0.99 -0.44
N LEU A 158 -14.29 -1.52 -1.62
CA LEU A 158 -13.49 -2.52 -2.32
C LEU A 158 -12.11 -1.96 -2.71
N PHE A 159 -12.03 -0.70 -3.17
CA PHE A 159 -10.75 -0.05 -3.43
C PHE A 159 -9.89 0.02 -2.17
N HIS A 160 -10.44 0.51 -1.06
CA HIS A 160 -9.69 0.57 0.20
C HIS A 160 -9.24 -0.81 0.67
N LEU A 161 -10.09 -1.84 0.52
CA LEU A 161 -9.74 -3.21 0.87
C LEU A 161 -8.62 -3.76 -0.03
N ALA A 162 -8.70 -3.56 -1.35
CA ALA A 162 -7.67 -4.00 -2.28
C ALA A 162 -6.30 -3.38 -1.96
N TYR A 163 -6.26 -2.07 -1.70
CA TYR A 163 -5.02 -1.39 -1.35
C TYR A 163 -4.53 -1.74 0.05
N LEU A 164 -5.40 -2.02 1.01
CA LEU A 164 -5.01 -2.53 2.32
C LEU A 164 -4.30 -3.89 2.22
N ILE A 165 -4.85 -4.81 1.41
CA ILE A 165 -4.24 -6.13 1.16
C ILE A 165 -2.88 -5.95 0.49
N LEU A 166 -2.78 -5.15 -0.58
CA LEU A 166 -1.53 -4.82 -1.26
C LEU A 166 -0.47 -4.31 -0.28
N GLN A 167 -0.85 -3.40 0.60
CA GLN A 167 0.08 -2.82 1.59
C GLN A 167 0.55 -3.87 2.60
N PHE A 168 -0.31 -4.80 3.02
CA PHE A 168 0.09 -5.91 3.87
C PHE A 168 1.09 -6.83 3.16
N GLU A 169 0.86 -7.15 1.89
CA GLU A 169 1.75 -7.99 1.09
C GLU A 169 3.14 -7.35 0.97
N ILE A 170 3.21 -6.08 0.59
CA ILE A 170 4.48 -5.35 0.49
C ILE A 170 5.17 -5.24 1.86
N ALA A 171 4.43 -4.92 2.91
CA ALA A 171 4.99 -4.82 4.25
C ALA A 171 5.55 -6.15 4.75
N GLY A 172 4.87 -7.27 4.48
CA GLY A 172 5.34 -8.61 4.86
C GLY A 172 6.62 -9.01 4.14
N ILE A 173 6.72 -8.73 2.84
CA ILE A 173 7.94 -8.94 2.06
C ILE A 173 9.10 -8.09 2.63
N CYS A 174 8.86 -6.80 2.84
CA CYS A 174 9.85 -5.87 3.38
C CYS A 174 10.23 -6.20 4.82
N PHE A 175 9.30 -6.71 5.64
CA PHE A 175 9.56 -7.22 6.98
C PHE A 175 10.50 -8.42 6.95
N GLY A 176 10.33 -9.34 5.99
CA GLY A 176 11.27 -10.44 5.76
C GLY A 176 12.68 -9.95 5.48
N ILE A 177 12.82 -8.96 4.60
CA ILE A 177 14.10 -8.37 4.20
C ILE A 177 14.74 -7.62 5.37
N SER A 178 13.95 -6.97 6.24
CA SER A 178 14.44 -6.21 7.39
C SER A 178 15.29 -7.03 8.35
N ALA A 179 15.11 -8.35 8.40
CA ALA A 179 15.90 -9.25 9.24
C ALA A 179 17.36 -9.43 8.77
N PHE A 180 17.67 -9.10 7.51
CA PHE A 180 18.99 -9.28 6.91
C PHE A 180 19.81 -7.99 6.82
N ILE A 181 19.16 -6.84 6.91
CA ILE A 181 19.79 -5.54 6.73
C ILE A 181 19.87 -4.77 8.04
N SER A 182 20.92 -3.96 8.18
CA SER A 182 21.14 -3.09 9.34
C SER A 182 21.22 -1.60 8.95
N LYS A 183 21.40 -1.29 7.66
CA LYS A 183 21.51 0.08 7.13
C LYS A 183 20.79 0.20 5.77
N PHE A 184 20.50 1.43 5.36
CA PHE A 184 19.91 1.76 4.06
C PHE A 184 18.56 1.10 3.73
N GLY A 185 17.84 0.59 4.73
CA GLY A 185 16.59 -0.16 4.52
C GLY A 185 15.49 0.63 3.83
N ILE A 186 15.36 1.93 4.12
CA ILE A 186 14.30 2.77 3.51
C ILE A 186 14.42 2.77 1.99
N GLY A 187 15.64 2.99 1.46
CA GLY A 187 15.88 2.95 0.01
C GLY A 187 15.58 1.59 -0.61
N ILE A 188 15.94 0.49 0.10
CA ILE A 188 15.64 -0.87 -0.35
C ILE A 188 14.12 -1.10 -0.37
N GLY A 189 13.39 -0.71 0.68
CA GLY A 189 11.95 -0.85 0.75
C GLY A 189 11.23 -0.10 -0.38
N ILE A 190 11.54 1.18 -0.58
CA ILE A 190 10.99 1.99 -1.66
C ILE A 190 11.32 1.37 -3.03
N GLY A 191 12.56 0.91 -3.22
CA GLY A 191 12.99 0.25 -4.46
C GLY A 191 12.18 -1.01 -4.77
N ILE A 192 11.88 -1.85 -3.76
CA ILE A 192 11.04 -3.04 -3.92
C ILE A 192 9.62 -2.66 -4.33
N ALA A 193 8.99 -1.71 -3.65
CA ALA A 193 7.65 -1.25 -3.99
C ALA A 193 7.60 -0.66 -5.41
N ALA A 194 8.62 0.13 -5.79
CA ALA A 194 8.75 0.69 -7.14
C ALA A 194 8.90 -0.40 -8.20
N VAL A 195 9.73 -1.42 -7.98
CA VAL A 195 9.90 -2.56 -8.90
C VAL A 195 8.56 -3.27 -9.11
N PHE A 196 7.82 -3.59 -8.05
CA PHE A 196 6.51 -4.21 -8.17
C PHE A 196 5.51 -3.33 -8.95
N TYR A 197 5.54 -2.01 -8.72
CA TYR A 197 4.70 -1.08 -9.46
C TYR A 197 5.06 -1.05 -10.96
N PHE A 198 6.34 -0.98 -11.30
CA PHE A 198 6.78 -1.03 -12.70
C PHE A 198 6.47 -2.39 -13.36
N MET A 199 6.58 -3.49 -12.64
CA MET A 199 6.15 -4.81 -13.13
C MET A 199 4.66 -4.80 -13.48
N ASN A 200 3.81 -4.14 -12.68
CA ASN A 200 2.40 -3.99 -12.98
C ASN A 200 2.16 -3.16 -14.26
N ILE A 201 2.87 -2.03 -14.41
CA ILE A 201 2.79 -1.21 -15.63
C ILE A 201 3.14 -2.04 -16.87
N ILE A 202 4.25 -2.78 -16.82
CA ILE A 202 4.69 -3.64 -17.95
C ILE A 202 3.64 -4.72 -18.23
N SER A 203 3.06 -5.33 -17.20
CA SER A 203 2.04 -6.37 -17.36
C SER A 203 0.74 -5.85 -17.97
N ASN A 204 0.43 -4.57 -17.78
CA ASN A 204 -0.73 -3.92 -18.37
C ASN A 204 -0.50 -3.54 -19.85
N LEU A 205 0.74 -3.21 -20.21
CA LEU A 205 1.10 -2.79 -21.57
C LEU A 205 1.25 -3.95 -22.56
N SER A 206 1.80 -5.08 -22.12
CA SER A 206 2.14 -6.20 -23.00
C SER A 206 1.33 -7.46 -22.66
N SER A 207 0.74 -8.06 -23.71
CA SER A 207 0.08 -9.37 -23.60
C SER A 207 1.04 -10.49 -23.15
N ASP A 208 2.31 -10.41 -23.56
CA ASP A 208 3.32 -11.42 -23.25
C ASP A 208 3.82 -11.32 -21.80
N ALA A 209 3.67 -10.13 -21.20
CA ALA A 209 4.06 -9.85 -19.83
C ALA A 209 2.93 -10.09 -18.79
N LYS A 210 1.77 -10.60 -19.19
CA LYS A 210 0.62 -10.84 -18.28
C LYS A 210 0.95 -11.73 -17.09
N ALA A 211 1.95 -12.61 -17.22
CA ALA A 211 2.42 -13.45 -16.12
C ALA A 211 2.96 -12.63 -14.94
N LEU A 212 3.46 -11.41 -15.17
CA LEU A 212 3.94 -10.53 -14.10
C LEU A 212 2.83 -10.14 -13.11
N LYS A 213 1.54 -10.15 -13.53
CA LYS A 213 0.40 -9.91 -12.61
C LYS A 213 0.33 -10.90 -11.45
N TYR A 214 0.86 -12.11 -11.63
CA TYR A 214 0.90 -13.10 -10.55
C TYR A 214 2.05 -12.87 -9.57
N ILE A 215 3.06 -12.08 -9.95
CA ILE A 215 4.24 -11.83 -9.10
C ILE A 215 4.09 -10.51 -8.34
N THR A 216 3.45 -9.51 -8.98
CA THR A 216 3.30 -8.19 -8.38
C THR A 216 2.05 -8.09 -7.50
N PRO A 217 2.16 -7.56 -6.27
CA PRO A 217 1.01 -7.24 -5.43
C PRO A 217 0.02 -6.24 -6.06
N PHE A 218 0.42 -5.52 -7.10
CA PHE A 218 -0.46 -4.59 -7.83
C PHE A 218 -1.38 -5.26 -8.85
N GLY A 219 -1.24 -6.57 -9.11
CA GLY A 219 -1.93 -7.27 -10.20
C GLY A 219 -3.46 -7.25 -10.13
N TYR A 220 -4.04 -7.09 -8.94
CA TYR A 220 -5.48 -7.05 -8.69
C TYR A 220 -6.03 -5.66 -8.34
N THR A 221 -5.21 -4.62 -8.35
CA THR A 221 -5.61 -3.26 -7.94
C THR A 221 -5.99 -2.36 -9.11
N ALA A 222 -6.15 -2.89 -10.32
CA ALA A 222 -6.55 -2.10 -11.47
C ALA A 222 -7.92 -1.45 -11.25
N GLY A 223 -7.95 -0.11 -11.32
CA GLY A 223 -9.15 0.69 -11.06
C GLY A 223 -10.31 0.31 -11.96
N SER A 224 -10.04 0.10 -13.26
CA SER A 224 -11.04 -0.32 -14.25
C SER A 224 -11.65 -1.69 -13.91
N THR A 225 -10.85 -2.66 -13.46
CA THR A 225 -11.37 -3.98 -13.10
C THR A 225 -12.29 -3.90 -11.89
N ILE A 226 -11.85 -3.25 -10.79
CA ILE A 226 -12.65 -3.15 -9.56
C ILE A 226 -13.94 -2.36 -9.80
N ALA A 227 -13.88 -1.23 -10.54
CA ALA A 227 -15.06 -0.43 -10.84
C ALA A 227 -16.10 -1.19 -11.67
N ASN A 228 -15.66 -1.93 -12.70
CA ASN A 228 -16.56 -2.60 -13.63
C ASN A 228 -17.09 -3.94 -13.11
N THR A 229 -16.27 -4.71 -12.36
CA THR A 229 -16.66 -6.05 -11.88
C THR A 229 -17.14 -6.07 -10.44
N GLN A 230 -16.88 -5.00 -9.67
CA GLN A 230 -17.14 -4.91 -8.22
C GLN A 230 -16.56 -6.10 -7.45
N THR A 231 -15.41 -6.60 -7.91
CA THR A 231 -14.73 -7.75 -7.31
C THR A 231 -13.22 -7.55 -7.30
N ILE A 232 -12.54 -8.23 -6.37
CA ILE A 232 -11.08 -8.34 -6.32
C ILE A 232 -10.71 -9.71 -6.87
N GLU A 233 -9.86 -9.78 -7.89
CA GLU A 233 -9.45 -11.04 -8.51
C GLU A 233 -8.54 -11.85 -7.60
N GLY A 234 -9.11 -12.78 -6.84
CA GLY A 234 -8.40 -13.63 -5.85
C GLY A 234 -7.21 -14.41 -6.42
N LYS A 235 -7.24 -14.74 -7.72
CA LYS A 235 -6.11 -15.42 -8.38
C LYS A 235 -4.79 -14.64 -8.35
N TYR A 236 -4.84 -13.30 -8.26
CA TYR A 236 -3.65 -12.45 -8.15
C TYR A 236 -3.33 -12.08 -6.69
N VAL A 237 -4.32 -12.14 -5.78
CA VAL A 237 -4.11 -11.93 -4.33
C VAL A 237 -3.32 -13.10 -3.72
N LEU A 238 -3.67 -14.34 -4.09
CA LEU A 238 -3.05 -15.53 -3.49
C LEU A 238 -1.51 -15.56 -3.58
N PRO A 239 -0.86 -15.26 -4.73
CA PRO A 239 0.59 -15.24 -4.81
C PRO A 239 1.22 -14.17 -3.90
N GLY A 240 0.62 -12.98 -3.81
CA GLY A 240 1.07 -11.91 -2.92
C GLY A 240 1.00 -12.31 -1.45
N MET A 241 -0.10 -12.95 -1.04
CA MET A 241 -0.26 -13.52 0.32
C MET A 241 0.76 -14.62 0.61
N CYS A 242 1.11 -15.45 -0.38
CA CYS A 242 2.19 -16.41 -0.25
C CYS A 242 3.54 -15.72 -0.02
N LEU A 243 3.86 -14.68 -0.80
CA LEU A 243 5.10 -13.91 -0.62
C LEU A 243 5.16 -13.22 0.75
N LEU A 244 4.05 -12.62 1.23
CA LEU A 244 3.93 -12.09 2.58
C LEU A 244 4.26 -13.17 3.61
N THR A 245 3.62 -14.34 3.50
CA THR A 245 3.79 -15.44 4.45
C THR A 245 5.24 -15.93 4.48
N VAL A 246 5.84 -16.11 3.31
CA VAL A 246 7.27 -16.48 3.18
C VAL A 246 8.15 -15.41 3.83
N GLY A 247 7.89 -14.12 3.53
CA GLY A 247 8.64 -13.01 4.14
C GLY A 247 8.57 -13.04 5.67
N VAL A 248 7.39 -13.23 6.24
CA VAL A 248 7.20 -13.33 7.69
C VAL A 248 7.95 -14.55 8.26
N ILE A 249 7.80 -15.74 7.67
CA ILE A 249 8.50 -16.96 8.13
C ILE A 249 10.01 -16.74 8.13
N VAL A 250 10.54 -16.20 7.03
CA VAL A 250 11.98 -15.91 6.88
C VAL A 250 12.45 -14.92 7.95
N ALA A 251 11.67 -13.88 8.25
CA ALA A 251 11.97 -12.95 9.32
C ALA A 251 12.07 -13.67 10.67
N TYR A 252 11.11 -14.52 11.01
CA TYR A 252 11.12 -15.28 12.27
C TYR A 252 12.34 -16.19 12.39
N VAL A 253 12.63 -16.96 11.35
CA VAL A 253 13.77 -17.89 11.35
C VAL A 253 15.08 -17.14 11.48
N LYS A 254 15.25 -16.05 10.74
CA LYS A 254 16.50 -15.26 10.76
C LYS A 254 16.68 -14.51 12.07
N TYR A 255 15.66 -13.77 12.53
CA TYR A 255 15.75 -12.93 13.71
C TYR A 255 15.98 -13.73 15.01
N THR A 256 15.37 -14.91 15.15
CA THR A 256 15.56 -15.76 16.34
C THR A 256 16.98 -16.34 16.43
N LYS A 257 17.64 -16.54 15.28
CA LYS A 257 19.00 -17.11 15.18
C LYS A 257 20.10 -16.06 14.98
N LYS A 258 19.73 -14.80 14.77
CA LYS A 258 20.68 -13.74 14.44
C LYS A 258 21.51 -13.35 15.66
N ASP A 259 22.85 -13.33 15.53
CA ASP A 259 23.71 -12.64 16.47
C ASP A 259 23.54 -11.12 16.25
N ILE A 260 22.87 -10.49 17.18
CA ILE A 260 22.61 -9.07 17.12
C ILE A 260 23.90 -8.36 17.56
N ARG A 261 24.54 -7.70 16.61
CA ARG A 261 25.77 -6.92 16.87
C ARG A 261 25.38 -5.57 17.45
N ALA A 262 26.12 -5.19 18.49
CA ALA A 262 26.05 -3.88 19.13
C ALA A 262 26.62 -2.77 18.23
#